data_d71100d0d14795180be5a114ec992ee2
#
_entry.id   d71100d0d14795180be5a114ec992ee2
#
_cell.length_a   1.000
_cell.length_b   1.000
_cell.length_c   1.000
_cell.angle_alpha   90.00
_cell.angle_beta   90.00
_cell.angle_gamma   90.00
#
_symmetry.space_group_name_H-M   'P 1'
#
loop_
_entity.id
_entity.type
_entity.pdbx_description
1 polymer ?
#
loop_
_entity_poly.entity_id
_entity_poly.type
_entity_poly.pdbx_seq_one_letter_code
_entity_poly.pdbx_strand_id
1 'polypeptide(L)'
;MSEASPLLNVKAAGARVAMGVLPIAPAPDPADLRFLADIEAGPAPRLWVDASAQTLEALLIARSRLDRVDDALRLADAHFADGRLRAPGRLSAATRSTLFAAVAEVYAAAGRPRQAGAYASSAIGYADDAVSLYRAHAVRGLAAAINGEYLLARESLRVCEDLASTSGWDAVHPDYDLLLARILVASAALDAETLEATAEELREGAPTDPFWQYSARAAEAMGALTRRNYDEGMVLVATLAGGTGAHSSHTMVRGFAQGVYADLLLARGEPRRSLAVLEGRVSPPGHALCFDMQRAAALIALGREREVLESTDPCIRMGTEHCVRTLTPLLLRRAVAHARLGNDEAADAAFAEGFYLSEGLGGSLTPYLTLPRPELQRLLERLAARHPTSAGAAGRVAGMLAQVPSRDHRPPLPTLSPREERLALALRGPRSLSQIADELDVSPNTVKSQLRSIYAKLQVSGRDAAVAVLEAHGFYV
;
A
#
# COMPACT_ATOMS: atom_id res chain seq x y z
N MET A 1 -50.32 -1.55 1.00
CA MET A 1 -48.96 -1.91 1.34
C MET A 1 -48.62 -1.17 2.62
N SER A 2 -48.49 -1.89 3.75
CA SER A 2 -48.18 -1.30 5.06
C SER A 2 -46.74 -0.78 5.01
N GLU A 3 -46.53 0.51 5.23
CA GLU A 3 -45.18 1.07 5.45
C GLU A 3 -44.58 0.38 6.67
N ALA A 4 -43.56 -0.45 6.42
CA ALA A 4 -42.79 -1.05 7.51
C ALA A 4 -42.18 0.11 8.33
N SER A 5 -42.31 0.01 9.69
CA SER A 5 -41.76 1.04 10.58
C SER A 5 -40.29 1.31 10.25
N PRO A 6 -39.83 2.58 10.20
CA PRO A 6 -38.42 2.92 9.91
C PRO A 6 -37.42 2.11 10.74
N LEU A 7 -37.78 1.79 11.98
CA LEU A 7 -36.95 0.96 12.88
C LEU A 7 -36.82 -0.50 12.40
N LEU A 8 -37.86 -1.05 11.78
CA LEU A 8 -37.81 -2.40 11.18
C LEU A 8 -36.89 -2.44 9.97
N ASN A 9 -36.89 -1.37 9.15
CA ASN A 9 -35.99 -1.25 8.01
C ASN A 9 -34.52 -1.17 8.43
N VAL A 10 -34.20 -0.42 9.48
CA VAL A 10 -32.83 -0.33 10.04
C VAL A 10 -32.36 -1.69 10.56
N LYS A 11 -33.20 -2.42 11.31
CA LYS A 11 -32.85 -3.75 11.82
C LYS A 11 -32.66 -4.76 10.70
N ALA A 12 -33.50 -4.74 9.68
CA ALA A 12 -33.41 -5.66 8.55
C ALA A 12 -32.14 -5.39 7.71
N ALA A 13 -31.85 -4.12 7.37
CA ALA A 13 -30.62 -3.75 6.69
C ALA A 13 -29.39 -4.07 7.56
N GLY A 14 -29.44 -3.78 8.85
CA GLY A 14 -28.37 -4.09 9.80
C GLY A 14 -28.04 -5.58 9.86
N ALA A 15 -29.05 -6.44 9.90
CA ALA A 15 -28.86 -7.88 9.89
C ALA A 15 -28.20 -8.36 8.57
N ARG A 16 -28.61 -7.83 7.42
CA ARG A 16 -28.00 -8.17 6.13
C ARG A 16 -26.53 -7.72 6.04
N VAL A 17 -26.22 -6.51 6.52
CA VAL A 17 -24.84 -6.00 6.53
C VAL A 17 -23.96 -6.83 7.48
N ALA A 18 -24.43 -7.11 8.69
CA ALA A 18 -23.70 -7.94 9.64
C ALA A 18 -23.46 -9.37 9.11
N MET A 19 -24.45 -9.95 8.42
CA MET A 19 -24.29 -11.25 7.77
C MET A 19 -23.32 -11.19 6.57
N GLY A 20 -23.37 -10.14 5.79
CA GLY A 20 -22.57 -10.02 4.57
C GLY A 20 -21.06 -9.79 4.79
N VAL A 21 -20.59 -9.63 6.03
CA VAL A 21 -19.16 -9.66 6.36
C VAL A 21 -18.72 -11.03 6.94
N LEU A 22 -19.62 -12.01 6.94
CA LEU A 22 -19.33 -13.37 7.39
C LEU A 22 -19.12 -14.29 6.18
N PRO A 23 -18.30 -15.33 6.31
CA PRO A 23 -17.93 -16.20 5.18
C PRO A 23 -19.07 -17.06 4.62
N ILE A 24 -20.22 -17.05 5.29
CA ILE A 24 -21.43 -17.83 4.95
C ILE A 24 -22.49 -17.04 4.17
N ALA A 25 -22.19 -15.79 3.82
CA ALA A 25 -23.12 -14.94 3.08
C ALA A 25 -22.36 -14.08 2.04
N PRO A 26 -23.01 -13.71 0.93
CA PRO A 26 -22.41 -12.80 -0.05
C PRO A 26 -22.14 -11.41 0.58
N ALA A 27 -21.23 -10.65 -0.05
CA ALA A 27 -20.88 -9.31 0.38
C ALA A 27 -22.13 -8.41 0.58
N PRO A 28 -22.07 -7.43 1.53
CA PRO A 28 -23.19 -6.55 1.81
C PRO A 28 -23.62 -5.76 0.57
N ASP A 29 -24.94 -5.60 0.38
CA ASP A 29 -25.46 -4.74 -0.69
C ASP A 29 -25.03 -3.29 -0.46
N PRO A 30 -24.43 -2.61 -1.47
CA PRO A 30 -24.06 -1.21 -1.38
C PRO A 30 -25.23 -0.27 -1.04
N ALA A 31 -26.48 -0.65 -1.34
CA ALA A 31 -27.67 0.13 -0.97
C ALA A 31 -27.93 0.07 0.54
N ASP A 32 -27.79 -1.12 1.14
CA ASP A 32 -27.92 -1.27 2.60
C ASP A 32 -26.80 -0.53 3.34
N LEU A 33 -25.55 -0.59 2.83
CA LEU A 33 -24.44 0.18 3.39
C LEU A 33 -24.71 1.68 3.38
N ARG A 34 -25.16 2.23 2.23
CA ARG A 34 -25.51 3.66 2.12
C ARG A 34 -26.65 4.04 3.06
N PHE A 35 -27.70 3.24 3.11
CA PHE A 35 -28.83 3.48 4.00
C PHE A 35 -28.39 3.54 5.46
N LEU A 36 -27.60 2.57 5.93
CA LEU A 36 -27.15 2.52 7.32
C LEU A 36 -26.14 3.63 7.66
N ALA A 37 -25.24 3.96 6.73
CA ALA A 37 -24.24 4.99 6.98
C ALA A 37 -24.86 6.36 7.30
N ASP A 38 -26.05 6.64 6.75
CA ASP A 38 -26.80 7.89 6.97
C ASP A 38 -27.67 7.87 8.24
N ILE A 39 -27.81 6.73 8.90
CA ILE A 39 -28.56 6.64 10.16
C ILE A 39 -27.78 7.29 11.29
N GLU A 40 -28.42 8.19 12.02
CA GLU A 40 -27.88 8.72 13.27
C GLU A 40 -27.82 7.62 14.34
N ALA A 41 -26.66 7.44 14.94
CA ALA A 41 -26.52 6.56 16.08
C ALA A 41 -27.22 7.21 17.27
N GLY A 42 -28.16 6.47 17.87
CA GLY A 42 -28.78 6.88 19.12
C GLY A 42 -27.75 6.96 20.27
N PRO A 43 -28.14 7.52 21.43
CA PRO A 43 -27.29 7.56 22.61
C PRO A 43 -26.93 6.15 23.08
N ALA A 44 -25.81 6.02 23.78
CA ALA A 44 -25.38 4.75 24.36
C ALA A 44 -26.48 4.17 25.27
N PRO A 45 -26.84 2.88 25.11
CA PRO A 45 -27.82 2.24 25.97
C PRO A 45 -27.29 2.14 27.41
N ARG A 46 -28.18 2.18 28.38
CA ARG A 46 -27.81 1.95 29.80
C ARG A 46 -27.28 0.52 30.03
N LEU A 47 -27.75 -0.43 29.22
CA LEU A 47 -27.34 -1.82 29.23
C LEU A 47 -27.30 -2.33 27.78
N TRP A 48 -26.16 -2.84 27.36
CA TRP A 48 -26.01 -3.46 26.05
C TRP A 48 -26.68 -4.84 26.02
N VAL A 49 -27.46 -5.08 24.98
CA VAL A 49 -28.02 -6.37 24.58
C VAL A 49 -27.68 -6.66 23.13
N ASP A 50 -27.78 -7.91 22.73
CA ASP A 50 -27.38 -8.34 21.38
C ASP A 50 -27.98 -7.45 20.27
N ALA A 51 -29.27 -7.14 20.34
CA ALA A 51 -29.93 -6.32 19.31
C ALA A 51 -29.34 -4.88 19.19
N SER A 52 -28.94 -4.26 20.30
CA SER A 52 -28.31 -2.93 20.26
C SER A 52 -26.86 -3.01 19.79
N ALA A 53 -26.15 -4.07 20.16
CA ALA A 53 -24.78 -4.32 19.73
C ALA A 53 -24.71 -4.61 18.22
N GLN A 54 -25.60 -5.44 17.70
CA GLN A 54 -25.69 -5.73 16.24
C GLN A 54 -26.08 -4.48 15.42
N THR A 55 -26.90 -3.58 15.99
CA THR A 55 -27.16 -2.30 15.33
C THR A 55 -25.90 -1.43 15.27
N LEU A 56 -25.16 -1.31 16.37
CA LEU A 56 -23.89 -0.57 16.40
C LEU A 56 -22.86 -1.18 15.43
N GLU A 57 -22.71 -2.50 15.45
CA GLU A 57 -21.86 -3.25 14.53
C GLU A 57 -22.16 -2.90 13.08
N ALA A 58 -23.43 -2.98 12.67
CA ALA A 58 -23.84 -2.67 11.29
C ALA A 58 -23.56 -1.21 10.90
N LEU A 59 -23.75 -0.25 11.81
CA LEU A 59 -23.43 1.16 11.56
C LEU A 59 -21.91 1.37 11.41
N LEU A 60 -21.10 0.70 12.23
CA LEU A 60 -19.63 0.76 12.15
C LEU A 60 -19.15 0.19 10.80
N ILE A 61 -19.63 -1.00 10.42
CA ILE A 61 -19.30 -1.64 9.14
C ILE A 61 -19.71 -0.74 7.97
N ALA A 62 -20.96 -0.24 7.95
CA ALA A 62 -21.46 0.57 6.86
C ALA A 62 -20.62 1.85 6.65
N ARG A 63 -20.27 2.54 7.73
CA ARG A 63 -19.44 3.75 7.66
C ARG A 63 -18.01 3.44 7.25
N SER A 64 -17.42 2.38 7.79
CA SER A 64 -16.07 1.92 7.42
C SER A 64 -15.99 1.56 5.94
N ARG A 65 -16.94 0.74 5.46
CA ARG A 65 -16.98 0.25 4.07
C ARG A 65 -17.26 1.35 3.03
N LEU A 66 -17.85 2.48 3.44
CA LEU A 66 -18.09 3.64 2.57
C LEU A 66 -17.06 4.77 2.76
N ASP A 67 -15.91 4.49 3.33
CA ASP A 67 -14.81 5.46 3.57
C ASP A 67 -15.20 6.64 4.50
N ARG A 68 -16.27 6.48 5.30
CA ARG A 68 -16.67 7.46 6.34
C ARG A 68 -15.94 7.15 7.65
N VAL A 69 -14.63 7.05 7.56
CA VAL A 69 -13.77 6.53 8.63
C VAL A 69 -13.81 7.41 9.88
N ASP A 70 -13.81 8.73 9.72
CA ASP A 70 -13.89 9.65 10.87
C ASP A 70 -15.23 9.54 11.61
N ASP A 71 -16.33 9.32 10.88
CA ASP A 71 -17.65 9.08 11.49
C ASP A 71 -17.69 7.75 12.23
N ALA A 72 -17.07 6.71 11.66
CA ALA A 72 -16.97 5.40 12.29
C ALA A 72 -16.08 5.45 13.53
N LEU A 73 -14.94 6.16 13.49
CA LEU A 73 -14.07 6.36 14.68
C LEU A 73 -14.80 7.09 15.79
N ARG A 74 -15.48 8.22 15.48
CA ARG A 74 -16.25 8.95 16.50
C ARG A 74 -17.31 8.06 17.14
N LEU A 75 -17.97 7.22 16.33
CA LEU A 75 -18.97 6.29 16.82
C LEU A 75 -18.33 5.20 17.71
N ALA A 76 -17.20 4.62 17.30
CA ALA A 76 -16.46 3.66 18.11
C ALA A 76 -16.00 4.29 19.45
N ASP A 77 -15.36 5.45 19.40
CA ASP A 77 -14.84 6.16 20.58
C ASP A 77 -15.97 6.61 21.54
N ALA A 78 -17.18 6.87 21.04
CA ALA A 78 -18.33 7.17 21.90
C ALA A 78 -18.77 5.98 22.76
N HIS A 79 -18.57 4.76 22.26
CA HIS A 79 -19.05 3.53 22.92
C HIS A 79 -17.93 2.68 23.53
N PHE A 80 -16.69 2.90 23.14
CA PHE A 80 -15.53 2.16 23.65
C PHE A 80 -14.53 3.09 24.34
N ALA A 81 -13.82 2.56 25.32
CA ALA A 81 -12.65 3.18 25.94
C ALA A 81 -11.71 2.08 26.42
N ASP A 82 -10.42 2.26 26.22
CA ASP A 82 -9.36 1.35 26.67
C ASP A 82 -9.64 -0.13 26.32
N GLY A 83 -10.13 -0.37 25.09
CA GLY A 83 -10.45 -1.71 24.61
C GLY A 83 -11.71 -2.34 25.19
N ARG A 84 -12.60 -1.56 25.85
CA ARG A 84 -13.82 -2.05 26.53
C ARG A 84 -15.05 -1.23 26.16
N LEU A 85 -16.22 -1.84 26.21
CA LEU A 85 -17.49 -1.12 26.17
C LEU A 85 -17.61 -0.20 27.39
N ARG A 86 -18.00 1.06 27.17
CA ARG A 86 -18.17 2.06 28.24
C ARG A 86 -19.32 1.74 29.23
N ALA A 87 -20.32 0.99 28.77
CA ALA A 87 -21.45 0.58 29.60
C ALA A 87 -21.49 -0.94 29.74
N PRO A 88 -22.11 -1.48 30.84
CA PRO A 88 -22.24 -2.92 31.02
C PRO A 88 -23.07 -3.55 29.92
N GLY A 89 -22.78 -4.82 29.56
CA GLY A 89 -23.48 -5.56 28.53
C GLY A 89 -23.80 -6.99 28.92
N ARG A 90 -24.97 -7.46 28.47
CA ARG A 90 -25.38 -8.87 28.49
C ARG A 90 -25.39 -9.33 27.02
N LEU A 91 -24.21 -9.53 26.47
CA LEU A 91 -23.99 -9.93 25.08
C LEU A 91 -23.66 -11.42 25.04
N SER A 92 -24.21 -12.11 24.05
CA SER A 92 -23.70 -13.43 23.65
C SER A 92 -22.23 -13.34 23.25
N ALA A 93 -21.50 -14.43 23.33
CA ALA A 93 -20.09 -14.48 22.96
C ALA A 93 -19.91 -14.13 21.50
N ALA A 94 -20.72 -14.70 20.60
CA ALA A 94 -20.70 -14.39 19.16
C ALA A 94 -20.94 -12.90 18.88
N THR A 95 -22.02 -12.27 19.44
CA THR A 95 -22.28 -10.84 19.24
C THR A 95 -21.16 -9.96 19.79
N ARG A 96 -20.54 -10.35 20.89
CA ARG A 96 -19.40 -9.61 21.43
C ARG A 96 -18.21 -9.71 20.52
N SER A 97 -17.93 -10.89 20.00
CA SER A 97 -16.83 -11.12 19.04
C SER A 97 -17.00 -10.28 17.78
N THR A 98 -18.16 -10.35 17.12
CA THR A 98 -18.40 -9.64 15.85
C THR A 98 -18.41 -8.13 16.02
N LEU A 99 -18.96 -7.61 17.13
CA LEU A 99 -18.89 -6.19 17.46
C LEU A 99 -17.44 -5.70 17.64
N PHE A 100 -16.60 -6.46 18.36
CA PHE A 100 -15.19 -6.11 18.53
C PHE A 100 -14.41 -6.22 17.23
N ALA A 101 -14.75 -7.18 16.35
CA ALA A 101 -14.19 -7.27 15.01
C ALA A 101 -14.57 -6.05 14.14
N ALA A 102 -15.83 -5.57 14.22
CA ALA A 102 -16.24 -4.36 13.52
C ALA A 102 -15.49 -3.11 13.99
N VAL A 103 -15.25 -2.98 15.31
CA VAL A 103 -14.40 -1.90 15.85
C VAL A 103 -12.96 -2.03 15.32
N ALA A 104 -12.41 -3.24 15.29
CA ALA A 104 -11.08 -3.49 14.73
C ALA A 104 -10.99 -3.10 13.25
N GLU A 105 -12.02 -3.40 12.45
CA GLU A 105 -12.12 -2.97 11.04
C GLU A 105 -12.07 -1.44 10.91
N VAL A 106 -12.81 -0.71 11.75
CA VAL A 106 -12.77 0.76 11.77
C VAL A 106 -11.36 1.29 12.03
N TYR A 107 -10.66 0.75 13.01
CA TYR A 107 -9.28 1.18 13.29
C TYR A 107 -8.30 0.77 12.18
N ALA A 108 -8.51 -0.37 11.51
CA ALA A 108 -7.73 -0.76 10.34
C ALA A 108 -7.95 0.21 9.17
N ALA A 109 -9.20 0.55 8.86
CA ALA A 109 -9.57 1.54 7.85
C ALA A 109 -9.01 2.94 8.16
N ALA A 110 -8.88 3.29 9.44
CA ALA A 110 -8.26 4.53 9.91
C ALA A 110 -6.71 4.53 9.84
N GLY A 111 -6.10 3.43 9.41
CA GLY A 111 -4.63 3.31 9.40
C GLY A 111 -4.02 3.23 10.80
N ARG A 112 -4.76 2.71 11.77
CA ARG A 112 -4.34 2.50 13.17
C ARG A 112 -4.20 1.01 13.49
N PRO A 113 -3.25 0.28 12.85
CA PRO A 113 -3.20 -1.17 12.87
C PRO A 113 -2.98 -1.78 14.27
N ARG A 114 -2.30 -1.08 15.18
CA ARG A 114 -2.09 -1.58 16.55
C ARG A 114 -3.38 -1.63 17.35
N GLN A 115 -4.19 -0.56 17.27
CA GLN A 115 -5.50 -0.56 17.90
C GLN A 115 -6.42 -1.60 17.26
N ALA A 116 -6.41 -1.68 15.93
CA ALA A 116 -7.13 -2.73 15.21
C ALA A 116 -6.75 -4.13 15.69
N GLY A 117 -5.46 -4.43 15.81
CA GLY A 117 -4.95 -5.71 16.30
C GLY A 117 -5.38 -6.02 17.74
N ALA A 118 -5.40 -5.01 18.63
CA ALA A 118 -5.86 -5.18 20.01
C ALA A 118 -7.36 -5.54 20.08
N TYR A 119 -8.20 -4.85 19.31
CA TYR A 119 -9.63 -5.16 19.23
C TYR A 119 -9.90 -6.51 18.56
N ALA A 120 -9.18 -6.85 17.49
CA ALA A 120 -9.28 -8.15 16.82
C ALA A 120 -8.86 -9.31 17.74
N SER A 121 -7.81 -9.12 18.55
CA SER A 121 -7.40 -10.10 19.58
C SER A 121 -8.47 -10.30 20.65
N SER A 122 -9.14 -9.21 21.05
CA SER A 122 -10.28 -9.29 21.97
C SER A 122 -11.46 -10.03 21.32
N ALA A 123 -11.73 -9.78 20.04
CA ALA A 123 -12.77 -10.48 19.27
C ALA A 123 -12.51 -12.00 19.24
N ILE A 124 -11.28 -12.43 18.98
CA ILE A 124 -10.86 -13.84 19.02
C ILE A 124 -11.12 -14.44 20.41
N GLY A 125 -10.77 -13.70 21.48
CA GLY A 125 -10.98 -14.16 22.85
C GLY A 125 -12.46 -14.32 23.26
N TYR A 126 -13.38 -13.68 22.54
CA TYR A 126 -14.82 -13.82 22.75
C TYR A 126 -15.49 -14.83 21.82
N ALA A 127 -14.87 -15.21 20.70
CA ALA A 127 -15.48 -16.10 19.71
C ALA A 127 -15.71 -17.49 20.30
N ASP A 128 -16.92 -18.02 20.15
CA ASP A 128 -17.35 -19.35 20.61
C ASP A 128 -17.87 -20.24 19.47
N ASP A 129 -17.86 -19.73 18.22
CA ASP A 129 -18.23 -20.46 17.01
C ASP A 129 -17.25 -20.19 15.87
N ALA A 130 -17.27 -21.04 14.84
CA ALA A 130 -16.36 -20.99 13.70
C ALA A 130 -16.52 -19.70 12.87
N VAL A 131 -17.74 -19.16 12.76
CA VAL A 131 -18.05 -17.99 11.92
C VAL A 131 -17.50 -16.72 12.57
N SER A 132 -17.78 -16.50 13.87
CA SER A 132 -17.25 -15.36 14.61
C SER A 132 -15.73 -15.41 14.73
N LEU A 133 -15.16 -16.61 14.90
CA LEU A 133 -13.71 -16.82 14.93
C LEU A 133 -13.05 -16.49 13.57
N TYR A 134 -13.65 -16.93 12.45
CA TYR A 134 -13.20 -16.59 11.11
C TYR A 134 -13.16 -15.07 10.91
N ARG A 135 -14.26 -14.37 11.21
CA ARG A 135 -14.34 -12.91 11.07
C ARG A 135 -13.28 -12.19 11.91
N ALA A 136 -13.08 -12.61 13.15
CA ALA A 136 -12.07 -12.03 14.03
C ALA A 136 -10.64 -12.23 13.50
N HIS A 137 -10.34 -13.42 12.94
CA HIS A 137 -9.05 -13.68 12.31
C HIS A 137 -8.86 -12.94 10.99
N ALA A 138 -9.89 -12.76 10.15
CA ALA A 138 -9.82 -11.98 8.93
C ALA A 138 -9.36 -10.53 9.22
N VAL A 139 -9.98 -9.88 10.20
CA VAL A 139 -9.62 -8.52 10.60
C VAL A 139 -8.26 -8.47 11.30
N ARG A 140 -7.91 -9.48 12.13
CA ARG A 140 -6.56 -9.58 12.73
C ARG A 140 -5.49 -9.70 11.65
N GLY A 141 -5.75 -10.52 10.64
CA GLY A 141 -4.86 -10.68 9.49
C GLY A 141 -4.61 -9.37 8.75
N LEU A 142 -5.67 -8.59 8.52
CA LEU A 142 -5.56 -7.27 7.89
C LEU A 142 -4.77 -6.29 8.77
N ALA A 143 -5.10 -6.18 10.06
CA ALA A 143 -4.39 -5.30 10.99
C ALA A 143 -2.89 -5.62 11.06
N ALA A 144 -2.55 -6.92 11.17
CA ALA A 144 -1.18 -7.40 11.18
C ALA A 144 -0.45 -7.10 9.85
N ALA A 145 -1.10 -7.34 8.71
CA ALA A 145 -0.53 -7.06 7.38
C ALA A 145 -0.30 -5.56 7.16
N ILE A 146 -1.23 -4.68 7.60
CA ILE A 146 -1.06 -3.23 7.56
C ILE A 146 0.15 -2.80 8.41
N ASN A 147 0.36 -3.43 9.58
CA ASN A 147 1.49 -3.11 10.46
C ASN A 147 2.81 -3.71 9.97
N GLY A 148 2.79 -4.71 9.07
CA GLY A 148 3.98 -5.42 8.60
C GLY A 148 4.33 -6.67 9.41
N GLU A 149 3.45 -7.12 10.29
CA GLU A 149 3.55 -8.34 11.10
C GLU A 149 3.14 -9.56 10.27
N TYR A 150 3.91 -9.84 9.22
CA TYR A 150 3.53 -10.81 8.18
C TYR A 150 3.47 -12.26 8.68
N LEU A 151 4.18 -12.62 9.75
CA LEU A 151 4.04 -13.94 10.39
C LEU A 151 2.63 -14.08 10.98
N LEU A 152 2.19 -13.08 11.74
CA LEU A 152 0.86 -13.05 12.37
C LEU A 152 -0.26 -12.95 11.32
N ALA A 153 -0.03 -12.18 10.24
CA ALA A 153 -0.97 -12.09 9.13
C ALA A 153 -1.16 -13.46 8.46
N ARG A 154 -0.07 -14.15 8.09
CA ARG A 154 -0.13 -15.50 7.51
C ARG A 154 -0.77 -16.53 8.43
N GLU A 155 -0.49 -16.47 9.73
CA GLU A 155 -1.16 -17.32 10.70
C GLU A 155 -2.67 -17.11 10.68
N SER A 156 -3.12 -15.83 10.68
CA SER A 156 -4.55 -15.51 10.65
C SER A 156 -5.23 -15.96 9.35
N LEU A 157 -4.57 -15.76 8.19
CA LEU A 157 -5.05 -16.25 6.89
C LEU A 157 -5.22 -17.77 6.91
N ARG A 158 -4.21 -18.51 7.39
CA ARG A 158 -4.26 -19.97 7.50
C ARG A 158 -5.40 -20.44 8.42
N VAL A 159 -5.62 -19.78 9.56
CA VAL A 159 -6.75 -20.14 10.43
C VAL A 159 -8.09 -19.95 9.72
N CYS A 160 -8.25 -18.88 8.92
CA CYS A 160 -9.45 -18.69 8.12
C CYS A 160 -9.64 -19.81 7.09
N GLU A 161 -8.56 -20.22 6.41
CA GLU A 161 -8.58 -21.34 5.45
C GLU A 161 -8.94 -22.68 6.12
N ASP A 162 -8.32 -22.97 7.28
CA ASP A 162 -8.61 -24.17 8.07
C ASP A 162 -10.08 -24.20 8.54
N LEU A 163 -10.60 -23.06 9.04
CA LEU A 163 -12.01 -22.95 9.45
C LEU A 163 -12.96 -23.14 8.28
N ALA A 164 -12.68 -22.55 7.13
CA ALA A 164 -13.47 -22.71 5.91
C ALA A 164 -13.52 -24.17 5.48
N SER A 165 -12.38 -24.87 5.49
CA SER A 165 -12.28 -26.26 5.07
C SER A 165 -12.95 -27.25 6.06
N THR A 166 -12.95 -26.94 7.35
CA THR A 166 -13.44 -27.86 8.40
C THR A 166 -14.89 -27.63 8.80
N SER A 167 -15.46 -26.45 8.52
CA SER A 167 -16.82 -26.09 8.95
C SER A 167 -17.93 -26.69 8.10
N GLY A 168 -17.60 -27.35 6.96
CA GLY A 168 -18.59 -27.95 6.08
C GLY A 168 -19.54 -26.94 5.44
N TRP A 169 -19.09 -25.70 5.21
CA TRP A 169 -19.87 -24.68 4.53
C TRP A 169 -19.98 -25.03 3.04
N ASP A 170 -21.20 -24.98 2.48
CA ASP A 170 -21.45 -25.31 1.08
C ASP A 170 -20.74 -24.35 0.11
N ALA A 171 -20.61 -23.08 0.51
CA ALA A 171 -19.85 -22.07 -0.19
C ALA A 171 -19.19 -21.14 0.84
N VAL A 172 -17.96 -20.74 0.55
CA VAL A 172 -17.26 -19.71 1.32
C VAL A 172 -17.28 -18.43 0.49
N HIS A 173 -17.85 -17.38 1.05
CA HIS A 173 -17.78 -16.05 0.46
C HIS A 173 -16.55 -15.33 1.03
N PRO A 174 -15.62 -14.87 0.17
CA PRO A 174 -14.41 -14.21 0.65
C PRO A 174 -14.75 -12.92 1.39
N ASP A 175 -14.17 -12.75 2.58
CA ASP A 175 -14.25 -11.49 3.33
C ASP A 175 -13.32 -10.45 2.70
N TYR A 176 -13.80 -9.22 2.55
CA TYR A 176 -13.02 -8.11 1.99
C TYR A 176 -11.72 -7.85 2.76
N ASP A 177 -11.76 -7.91 4.10
CA ASP A 177 -10.59 -7.67 4.96
C ASP A 177 -9.56 -8.78 4.80
N LEU A 178 -10.02 -10.03 4.64
CA LEU A 178 -9.16 -11.18 4.34
C LEU A 178 -8.42 -11.00 3.01
N LEU A 179 -9.14 -10.56 1.96
CA LEU A 179 -8.56 -10.32 0.65
C LEU A 179 -7.54 -9.18 0.67
N LEU A 180 -7.83 -8.08 1.39
CA LEU A 180 -6.85 -6.99 1.57
C LEU A 180 -5.61 -7.46 2.35
N ALA A 181 -5.78 -8.30 3.38
CA ALA A 181 -4.65 -8.89 4.09
C ALA A 181 -3.78 -9.75 3.16
N ARG A 182 -4.40 -10.58 2.31
CA ARG A 182 -3.72 -11.42 1.33
C ARG A 182 -2.93 -10.58 0.32
N ILE A 183 -3.50 -9.47 -0.18
CA ILE A 183 -2.80 -8.52 -1.06
C ILE A 183 -1.55 -7.97 -0.40
N LEU A 184 -1.63 -7.52 0.85
CA LEU A 184 -0.48 -6.95 1.55
C LEU A 184 0.61 -7.99 1.83
N VAL A 185 0.23 -9.22 2.20
CA VAL A 185 1.17 -10.34 2.40
C VAL A 185 1.83 -10.74 1.09
N ALA A 186 1.07 -10.89 0.01
CA ALA A 186 1.58 -11.20 -1.32
C ALA A 186 2.49 -10.10 -1.86
N SER A 187 2.12 -8.83 -1.67
CA SER A 187 2.96 -7.67 -2.01
C SER A 187 4.32 -7.72 -1.30
N ALA A 188 4.32 -8.06 0.00
CA ALA A 188 5.55 -8.16 0.78
C ALA A 188 6.48 -9.29 0.29
N ALA A 189 5.90 -10.40 -0.17
CA ALA A 189 6.60 -11.55 -0.72
C ALA A 189 6.99 -11.41 -2.19
N LEU A 190 6.50 -10.39 -2.89
CA LEU A 190 6.58 -10.21 -4.35
C LEU A 190 5.90 -11.36 -5.12
N ASP A 191 4.83 -11.88 -4.58
CA ASP A 191 4.04 -12.97 -5.15
C ASP A 191 2.97 -12.41 -6.09
N ALA A 192 3.34 -12.30 -7.37
CA ALA A 192 2.46 -11.76 -8.40
C ALA A 192 1.27 -12.69 -8.72
N GLU A 193 1.44 -13.99 -8.58
CA GLU A 193 0.39 -14.99 -8.84
C GLU A 193 -0.74 -14.85 -7.82
N THR A 194 -0.39 -14.79 -6.53
CA THR A 194 -1.37 -14.55 -5.45
C THR A 194 -2.04 -13.19 -5.59
N LEU A 195 -1.32 -12.14 -6.03
CA LEU A 195 -1.90 -10.82 -6.25
C LEU A 195 -2.98 -10.86 -7.34
N GLU A 196 -2.75 -11.55 -8.44
CA GLU A 196 -3.70 -11.70 -9.54
C GLU A 196 -4.92 -12.53 -9.14
N ALA A 197 -4.69 -13.68 -8.51
CA ALA A 197 -5.77 -14.53 -8.03
C ALA A 197 -6.67 -13.76 -7.04
N THR A 198 -6.08 -13.00 -6.12
CA THR A 198 -6.82 -12.19 -5.15
C THR A 198 -7.58 -11.03 -5.81
N ALA A 199 -7.02 -10.43 -6.86
CA ALA A 199 -7.72 -9.40 -7.64
C ALA A 199 -8.95 -9.97 -8.36
N GLU A 200 -8.87 -11.20 -8.87
CA GLU A 200 -10.01 -11.90 -9.47
C GLU A 200 -11.09 -12.19 -8.42
N GLU A 201 -10.70 -12.76 -7.26
CA GLU A 201 -11.64 -13.00 -6.16
C GLU A 201 -12.36 -11.69 -5.71
N LEU A 202 -11.66 -10.54 -5.69
CA LEU A 202 -12.28 -9.24 -5.39
C LEU A 202 -13.29 -8.86 -6.47
N ARG A 203 -12.98 -9.06 -7.76
CA ARG A 203 -13.89 -8.74 -8.86
C ARG A 203 -15.17 -9.57 -8.83
N GLU A 204 -15.02 -10.86 -8.58
CA GLU A 204 -16.12 -11.83 -8.57
C GLU A 204 -16.96 -11.74 -7.29
N GLY A 205 -16.33 -11.46 -6.14
CA GLY A 205 -16.97 -11.41 -4.82
C GLY A 205 -18.02 -10.31 -4.69
N ALA A 206 -17.79 -9.15 -5.32
CA ALA A 206 -18.75 -8.05 -5.36
C ALA A 206 -18.63 -7.27 -6.68
N PRO A 207 -19.18 -7.80 -7.79
CA PRO A 207 -18.98 -7.24 -9.13
C PRO A 207 -19.58 -5.84 -9.32
N THR A 208 -20.58 -5.48 -8.51
CA THR A 208 -21.26 -4.17 -8.56
C THR A 208 -20.76 -3.18 -7.51
N ASP A 209 -19.89 -3.61 -6.59
CA ASP A 209 -19.34 -2.74 -5.55
C ASP A 209 -18.08 -2.02 -6.07
N PRO A 210 -18.11 -0.68 -6.24
CA PRO A 210 -16.98 0.06 -6.76
C PRO A 210 -15.75 0.02 -5.85
N PHE A 211 -15.91 -0.18 -4.54
CA PHE A 211 -14.78 -0.30 -3.60
C PHE A 211 -13.99 -1.59 -3.83
N TRP A 212 -14.70 -2.71 -4.04
CA TRP A 212 -14.07 -3.98 -4.37
C TRP A 212 -13.37 -3.92 -5.73
N GLN A 213 -14.02 -3.35 -6.74
CA GLN A 213 -13.46 -3.18 -8.09
C GLN A 213 -12.21 -2.29 -8.09
N TYR A 214 -12.20 -1.24 -7.27
CA TYR A 214 -11.02 -0.38 -7.12
C TYR A 214 -9.86 -1.15 -6.45
N SER A 215 -10.15 -1.93 -5.40
CA SER A 215 -9.16 -2.73 -4.68
C SER A 215 -8.54 -3.80 -5.57
N ALA A 216 -9.34 -4.45 -6.42
CA ALA A 216 -8.87 -5.40 -7.42
C ALA A 216 -7.85 -4.76 -8.38
N ARG A 217 -8.17 -3.59 -8.93
CA ARG A 217 -7.25 -2.85 -9.82
C ARG A 217 -5.96 -2.42 -9.11
N ALA A 218 -6.04 -2.05 -7.83
CA ALA A 218 -4.85 -1.71 -7.05
C ALA A 218 -3.95 -2.93 -6.84
N ALA A 219 -4.52 -4.12 -6.62
CA ALA A 219 -3.79 -5.37 -6.53
C ALA A 219 -3.13 -5.75 -7.87
N GLU A 220 -3.85 -5.61 -8.98
CA GLU A 220 -3.31 -5.82 -10.34
C GLU A 220 -2.14 -4.89 -10.64
N ALA A 221 -2.26 -3.61 -10.29
CA ALA A 221 -1.16 -2.63 -10.47
C ALA A 221 0.08 -3.03 -9.66
N MET A 222 -0.09 -3.54 -8.45
CA MET A 222 1.01 -4.08 -7.65
C MET A 222 1.58 -5.36 -8.26
N GLY A 223 0.74 -6.24 -8.80
CA GLY A 223 1.16 -7.44 -9.55
C GLY A 223 2.00 -7.07 -10.78
N ALA A 224 1.56 -6.08 -11.55
CA ALA A 224 2.29 -5.56 -12.70
C ALA A 224 3.66 -4.97 -12.30
N LEU A 225 3.72 -4.21 -11.18
CA LEU A 225 4.99 -3.72 -10.62
C LEU A 225 5.92 -4.88 -10.26
N THR A 226 5.39 -5.92 -9.61
CA THR A 226 6.14 -7.11 -9.18
C THR A 226 6.70 -7.87 -10.38
N ARG A 227 5.91 -8.06 -11.45
CA ARG A 227 6.32 -8.70 -12.70
C ARG A 227 7.13 -7.80 -13.61
N ARG A 228 7.29 -6.51 -13.28
CA ARG A 228 7.96 -5.49 -14.08
C ARG A 228 7.29 -5.18 -15.41
N ASN A 229 6.03 -5.45 -15.51
CA ASN A 229 5.20 -4.98 -16.60
C ASN A 229 4.75 -3.55 -16.31
N TYR A 230 5.72 -2.61 -16.32
CA TYR A 230 5.51 -1.24 -15.88
C TYR A 230 4.51 -0.47 -16.74
N ASP A 231 4.41 -0.78 -18.03
CA ASP A 231 3.48 -0.12 -18.95
C ASP A 231 2.03 -0.53 -18.64
N GLU A 232 1.77 -1.80 -18.36
CA GLU A 232 0.48 -2.27 -17.88
C GLU A 232 0.15 -1.65 -16.52
N GLY A 233 1.08 -1.69 -15.58
CA GLY A 233 0.92 -1.05 -14.27
C GLY A 233 0.57 0.43 -14.39
N MET A 234 1.21 1.16 -15.31
CA MET A 234 0.90 2.58 -15.56
C MET A 234 -0.52 2.80 -16.11
N VAL A 235 -1.00 1.92 -16.98
CA VAL A 235 -2.39 1.99 -17.47
C VAL A 235 -3.39 1.77 -16.33
N LEU A 236 -3.15 0.77 -15.48
CA LEU A 236 -3.99 0.47 -14.31
C LEU A 236 -4.04 1.66 -13.34
N VAL A 237 -2.88 2.21 -12.94
CA VAL A 237 -2.85 3.32 -11.98
C VAL A 237 -3.35 4.64 -12.56
N ALA A 238 -3.27 4.88 -13.86
CA ALA A 238 -3.82 6.08 -14.49
C ALA A 238 -5.34 6.17 -14.29
N THR A 239 -6.04 5.03 -14.34
CA THR A 239 -7.48 4.96 -14.06
C THR A 239 -7.80 5.15 -12.57
N LEU A 240 -6.89 4.74 -11.68
CA LEU A 240 -7.03 4.87 -10.23
C LEU A 240 -6.69 6.27 -9.73
N ALA A 241 -5.64 6.90 -10.26
CA ALA A 241 -5.10 8.17 -9.76
C ALA A 241 -5.86 9.40 -10.26
N GLY A 242 -6.43 9.37 -11.48
CA GLY A 242 -7.06 10.52 -12.12
C GLY A 242 -8.55 10.38 -12.40
N GLY A 243 -9.17 9.26 -12.06
CA GLY A 243 -10.53 8.93 -12.50
C GLY A 243 -11.63 9.31 -11.53
N THR A 244 -12.85 9.33 -12.06
CA THR A 244 -14.11 9.46 -11.33
C THR A 244 -14.32 8.36 -10.28
N GLY A 245 -13.57 7.26 -10.34
CA GLY A 245 -13.55 6.18 -9.36
C GLY A 245 -12.84 6.50 -8.03
N ALA A 246 -12.08 7.60 -7.95
CA ALA A 246 -11.38 7.98 -6.73
C ALA A 246 -12.32 8.25 -5.53
N HIS A 247 -13.56 8.67 -5.79
CA HIS A 247 -14.58 8.89 -4.76
C HIS A 247 -15.26 7.60 -4.28
N SER A 248 -15.01 6.46 -4.94
CA SER A 248 -15.62 5.16 -4.63
C SER A 248 -14.54 4.17 -4.19
N SER A 249 -13.60 4.61 -3.36
CA SER A 249 -12.52 3.77 -2.86
C SER A 249 -12.13 4.19 -1.44
N HIS A 250 -11.68 3.22 -0.65
CA HIS A 250 -11.16 3.49 0.68
C HIS A 250 -9.90 4.34 0.62
N THR A 251 -9.78 5.31 1.51
CA THR A 251 -8.61 6.20 1.64
C THR A 251 -7.31 5.40 1.74
N MET A 252 -7.30 4.29 2.49
CA MET A 252 -6.12 3.42 2.61
C MET A 252 -5.77 2.72 1.29
N VAL A 253 -6.76 2.21 0.55
CA VAL A 253 -6.52 1.57 -0.75
C VAL A 253 -6.08 2.60 -1.80
N ARG A 254 -6.67 3.78 -1.79
CA ARG A 254 -6.29 4.91 -2.64
C ARG A 254 -4.85 5.35 -2.40
N GLY A 255 -4.47 5.47 -1.12
CA GLY A 255 -3.10 5.78 -0.75
C GLY A 255 -2.11 4.68 -1.14
N PHE A 256 -2.48 3.41 -1.00
CA PHE A 256 -1.70 2.29 -1.49
C PHE A 256 -1.48 2.36 -3.02
N ALA A 257 -2.55 2.56 -3.79
CA ALA A 257 -2.47 2.71 -5.25
C ALA A 257 -1.58 3.90 -5.67
N GLN A 258 -1.61 5.01 -4.92
CA GLN A 258 -0.72 6.16 -5.17
C GLN A 258 0.74 5.84 -4.86
N GLY A 259 1.01 5.06 -3.80
CA GLY A 259 2.35 4.55 -3.53
C GLY A 259 2.86 3.66 -4.66
N VAL A 260 2.02 2.73 -5.14
CA VAL A 260 2.35 1.88 -6.31
C VAL A 260 2.60 2.73 -7.56
N TYR A 261 1.82 3.80 -7.78
CA TYR A 261 2.05 4.72 -8.91
C TYR A 261 3.42 5.40 -8.82
N ALA A 262 3.78 5.91 -7.65
CA ALA A 262 5.10 6.50 -7.44
C ALA A 262 6.23 5.49 -7.65
N ASP A 263 6.05 4.25 -7.17
CA ASP A 263 7.03 3.17 -7.35
C ASP A 263 7.15 2.71 -8.82
N LEU A 264 6.05 2.68 -9.59
CA LEU A 264 6.06 2.43 -11.04
C LEU A 264 6.83 3.50 -11.80
N LEU A 265 6.58 4.79 -11.51
CA LEU A 265 7.33 5.90 -12.10
C LEU A 265 8.82 5.80 -11.76
N LEU A 266 9.11 5.47 -10.50
CA LEU A 266 10.47 5.26 -10.05
C LEU A 266 11.13 4.07 -10.77
N ALA A 267 10.43 2.95 -10.95
CA ALA A 267 10.90 1.77 -11.68
C ALA A 267 11.16 2.06 -13.17
N ARG A 268 10.40 2.96 -13.78
CA ARG A 268 10.62 3.46 -15.14
C ARG A 268 11.79 4.45 -15.25
N GLY A 269 12.39 4.85 -14.12
CA GLY A 269 13.47 5.83 -14.07
C GLY A 269 12.96 7.28 -14.17
N GLU A 270 11.77 7.56 -13.70
CA GLU A 270 11.14 8.88 -13.71
C GLU A 270 11.01 9.46 -12.27
N PRO A 271 12.13 9.60 -11.51
CA PRO A 271 12.07 9.95 -10.09
C PRO A 271 11.47 11.33 -9.81
N ARG A 272 11.63 12.30 -10.73
CA ARG A 272 11.00 13.63 -10.58
C ARG A 272 9.49 13.55 -10.68
N ARG A 273 8.96 12.75 -11.60
CA ARG A 273 7.51 12.52 -11.71
C ARG A 273 7.00 11.75 -10.51
N SER A 274 7.79 10.79 -9.98
CA SER A 274 7.47 10.10 -8.74
C SER A 274 7.33 11.06 -7.56
N LEU A 275 8.19 12.09 -7.43
CA LEU A 275 8.03 13.14 -6.43
C LEU A 275 6.78 14.00 -6.68
N ALA A 276 6.54 14.39 -7.93
CA ALA A 276 5.43 15.27 -8.29
C ALA A 276 4.04 14.65 -7.96
N VAL A 277 3.86 13.34 -8.19
CA VAL A 277 2.58 12.66 -7.86
C VAL A 277 2.33 12.53 -6.36
N LEU A 278 3.36 12.70 -5.54
CA LEU A 278 3.30 12.68 -4.08
C LEU A 278 3.20 14.08 -3.46
N GLU A 279 3.26 15.14 -4.28
CA GLU A 279 3.16 16.51 -3.78
C GLU A 279 1.82 16.75 -3.09
N GLY A 280 1.84 17.42 -1.92
CA GLY A 280 0.66 17.67 -1.10
C GLY A 280 0.03 16.43 -0.45
N ARG A 281 0.58 15.22 -0.65
CA ARG A 281 0.07 14.02 0.03
C ARG A 281 0.57 13.95 1.46
N VAL A 282 -0.37 13.79 2.39
CA VAL A 282 -0.11 13.69 3.83
C VAL A 282 -0.32 12.24 4.27
N SER A 283 0.62 11.73 5.04
CA SER A 283 0.50 10.41 5.67
C SER A 283 -0.51 10.46 6.82
N PRO A 284 -1.38 9.44 6.99
CA PRO A 284 -2.29 9.37 8.13
C PRO A 284 -1.53 9.20 9.45
N PRO A 285 -2.13 9.56 10.60
CA PRO A 285 -1.53 9.32 11.91
C PRO A 285 -1.06 7.87 12.07
N GLY A 286 0.13 7.65 12.64
CA GLY A 286 0.73 6.31 12.76
C GLY A 286 1.41 5.79 11.48
N HIS A 287 1.28 6.52 10.37
CA HIS A 287 1.96 6.28 9.10
C HIS A 287 1.77 4.86 8.53
N ALA A 288 0.58 4.28 8.69
CA ALA A 288 0.24 3.03 7.99
C ALA A 288 0.31 3.16 6.46
N LEU A 289 0.13 4.39 5.96
CA LEU A 289 0.58 4.87 4.65
C LEU A 289 1.64 5.95 4.90
N CYS A 290 2.84 5.76 4.42
CA CYS A 290 3.91 6.73 4.57
C CYS A 290 4.47 7.11 3.21
N PHE A 291 4.06 8.25 2.68
CA PHE A 291 4.53 8.74 1.38
C PHE A 291 5.99 9.21 1.41
N ASP A 292 6.54 9.47 2.59
CA ASP A 292 7.97 9.78 2.74
C ASP A 292 8.85 8.59 2.39
N MET A 293 8.28 7.38 2.49
CA MET A 293 8.92 6.16 2.00
C MET A 293 9.21 6.24 0.48
N GLN A 294 8.23 6.58 -0.34
CA GLN A 294 8.42 6.74 -1.79
C GLN A 294 9.23 8.00 -2.13
N ARG A 295 9.01 9.11 -1.42
CA ARG A 295 9.81 10.34 -1.60
C ARG A 295 11.30 10.07 -1.38
N ALA A 296 11.65 9.37 -0.30
CA ALA A 296 13.03 8.99 0.00
C ALA A 296 13.66 8.15 -1.12
N ALA A 297 12.91 7.18 -1.69
CA ALA A 297 13.40 6.39 -2.81
C ALA A 297 13.66 7.23 -4.07
N ALA A 298 12.78 8.17 -4.37
CA ALA A 298 12.93 9.08 -5.49
C ALA A 298 14.10 10.07 -5.27
N LEU A 299 14.28 10.59 -4.06
CA LEU A 299 15.41 11.46 -3.69
C LEU A 299 16.76 10.74 -3.80
N ILE A 300 16.85 9.48 -3.36
CA ILE A 300 18.06 8.64 -3.58
C ILE A 300 18.37 8.51 -5.08
N ALA A 301 17.35 8.28 -5.90
CA ALA A 301 17.55 8.16 -7.34
C ALA A 301 17.99 9.47 -8.00
N LEU A 302 17.76 10.61 -7.34
CA LEU A 302 18.19 11.94 -7.78
C LEU A 302 19.52 12.39 -7.15
N GLY A 303 20.16 11.59 -6.28
CA GLY A 303 21.38 11.97 -5.60
C GLY A 303 21.17 13.08 -4.54
N ARG A 304 19.99 13.15 -3.92
CA ARG A 304 19.60 14.18 -2.94
C ARG A 304 19.59 13.60 -1.53
N GLU A 305 20.71 13.01 -1.10
CA GLU A 305 20.83 12.22 0.14
C GLU A 305 20.54 13.03 1.40
N ARG A 306 20.95 14.32 1.47
CA ARG A 306 20.66 15.17 2.63
C ARG A 306 19.17 15.36 2.82
N GLU A 307 18.44 15.56 1.74
CA GLU A 307 16.99 15.72 1.79
C GLU A 307 16.27 14.42 2.16
N VAL A 308 16.84 13.25 1.84
CA VAL A 308 16.33 11.98 2.37
C VAL A 308 16.35 11.99 3.89
N LEU A 309 17.47 12.38 4.49
CA LEU A 309 17.61 12.39 5.95
C LEU A 309 16.67 13.42 6.59
N GLU A 310 16.64 14.65 6.06
CA GLU A 310 15.80 15.74 6.57
C GLU A 310 14.30 15.39 6.49
N SER A 311 13.83 14.92 5.33
CA SER A 311 12.41 14.60 5.12
C SER A 311 11.91 13.40 5.92
N THR A 312 12.80 12.44 6.24
CA THR A 312 12.45 11.23 6.99
C THR A 312 12.66 11.35 8.50
N ASP A 313 13.35 12.38 9.00
CA ASP A 313 13.58 12.60 10.43
C ASP A 313 12.30 12.65 11.28
N PRO A 314 11.17 13.26 10.83
CA PRO A 314 9.92 13.19 11.57
C PRO A 314 9.43 11.75 11.78
N CYS A 315 9.53 10.91 10.74
CA CYS A 315 9.14 9.50 10.80
C CYS A 315 10.00 8.71 11.81
N ILE A 316 11.30 8.94 11.81
CA ILE A 316 12.21 8.27 12.76
C ILE A 316 11.92 8.69 14.21
N ARG A 317 11.63 9.97 14.45
CA ARG A 317 11.28 10.48 15.78
C ARG A 317 9.97 9.91 16.34
N MET A 318 9.06 9.43 15.48
CA MET A 318 7.85 8.73 15.94
C MET A 318 8.17 7.40 16.64
N GLY A 319 9.31 6.79 16.36
CA GLY A 319 9.73 5.54 16.99
C GLY A 319 8.65 4.46 16.89
N THR A 320 8.22 3.95 18.04
CA THR A 320 7.21 2.89 18.12
C THR A 320 5.82 3.32 17.67
N GLU A 321 5.52 4.60 17.54
CA GLU A 321 4.23 5.09 17.00
C GLU A 321 4.13 4.93 15.48
N HIS A 322 5.27 4.85 14.79
CA HIS A 322 5.30 4.64 13.36
C HIS A 322 4.95 3.19 13.00
N CYS A 323 4.18 3.00 11.91
CA CYS A 323 3.88 1.67 11.38
C CYS A 323 5.17 1.00 10.87
N VAL A 324 5.42 -0.24 11.32
CA VAL A 324 6.68 -0.95 11.02
C VAL A 324 6.81 -1.27 9.52
N ARG A 325 5.71 -1.59 8.85
CA ARG A 325 5.69 -1.86 7.40
C ARG A 325 6.29 -0.72 6.58
N THR A 326 6.08 0.51 7.00
CA THR A 326 6.55 1.70 6.31
C THR A 326 7.81 2.32 6.93
N LEU A 327 8.12 2.00 8.19
CA LEU A 327 9.37 2.38 8.85
C LEU A 327 10.57 1.62 8.29
N THR A 328 10.43 0.31 8.10
CA THR A 328 11.50 -0.55 7.56
C THR A 328 12.13 -0.01 6.26
N PRO A 329 11.35 0.29 5.20
CA PRO A 329 11.92 0.87 3.99
C PRO A 329 12.53 2.26 4.21
N LEU A 330 12.05 3.05 5.15
CA LEU A 330 12.68 4.35 5.48
C LEU A 330 14.08 4.16 6.06
N LEU A 331 14.24 3.26 7.03
CA LEU A 331 15.54 2.94 7.62
C LEU A 331 16.55 2.46 6.57
N LEU A 332 16.13 1.57 5.67
CA LEU A 332 16.98 1.07 4.60
C LEU A 332 17.40 2.18 3.62
N ARG A 333 16.51 3.11 3.30
CA ARG A 333 16.82 4.26 2.44
C ARG A 333 17.74 5.26 3.12
N ARG A 334 17.56 5.50 4.43
CA ARG A 334 18.48 6.31 5.23
C ARG A 334 19.86 5.67 5.28
N ALA A 335 19.95 4.34 5.39
CA ALA A 335 21.24 3.64 5.32
C ALA A 335 21.98 3.92 4.01
N VAL A 336 21.28 3.89 2.88
CA VAL A 336 21.88 4.25 1.57
C VAL A 336 22.31 5.72 1.56
N ALA A 337 21.48 6.63 2.06
CA ALA A 337 21.82 8.06 2.11
C ALA A 337 23.05 8.31 2.97
N HIS A 338 23.12 7.73 4.17
CA HIS A 338 24.30 7.81 5.03
C HIS A 338 25.56 7.24 4.37
N ALA A 339 25.45 6.07 3.72
CA ALA A 339 26.58 5.46 3.03
C ALA A 339 27.14 6.34 1.90
N ARG A 340 26.28 6.99 1.12
CA ARG A 340 26.70 7.91 0.06
C ARG A 340 27.28 9.22 0.57
N LEU A 341 26.89 9.63 1.78
CA LEU A 341 27.47 10.80 2.47
C LEU A 341 28.77 10.45 3.23
N GLY A 342 29.21 9.19 3.19
CA GLY A 342 30.43 8.75 3.90
C GLY A 342 30.24 8.50 5.40
N ASN A 343 28.99 8.47 5.88
CA ASN A 343 28.65 8.24 7.29
C ASN A 343 28.43 6.73 7.54
N ASP A 344 29.50 5.96 7.44
CA ASP A 344 29.44 4.49 7.42
C ASP A 344 28.83 3.88 8.70
N GLU A 345 29.12 4.41 9.87
CA GLU A 345 28.57 3.90 11.14
C GLU A 345 27.05 4.10 11.22
N ALA A 346 26.56 5.28 10.83
CA ALA A 346 25.13 5.58 10.76
C ALA A 346 24.42 4.74 9.68
N ALA A 347 25.10 4.47 8.56
CA ALA A 347 24.59 3.60 7.51
C ALA A 347 24.38 2.17 8.01
N ASP A 348 25.38 1.60 8.71
CA ASP A 348 25.30 0.25 9.24
C ASP A 348 24.23 0.13 10.34
N ALA A 349 24.14 1.12 11.23
CA ALA A 349 23.12 1.13 12.27
C ALA A 349 21.69 1.17 11.69
N ALA A 350 21.43 2.09 10.77
CA ALA A 350 20.13 2.19 10.13
C ALA A 350 19.78 0.94 9.29
N PHE A 351 20.76 0.36 8.61
CA PHE A 351 20.56 -0.86 7.83
C PHE A 351 20.26 -2.06 8.72
N ALA A 352 21.01 -2.24 9.79
CA ALA A 352 20.82 -3.35 10.74
C ALA A 352 19.43 -3.25 11.40
N GLU A 353 19.03 -2.06 11.85
CA GLU A 353 17.70 -1.84 12.44
C GLU A 353 16.59 -2.22 11.46
N GLY A 354 16.61 -1.67 10.22
CA GLY A 354 15.61 -1.99 9.20
C GLY A 354 15.61 -3.46 8.81
N PHE A 355 16.77 -4.09 8.71
CA PHE A 355 16.91 -5.52 8.40
C PHE A 355 16.30 -6.39 9.50
N TYR A 356 16.63 -6.14 10.77
CA TYR A 356 16.12 -6.94 11.88
C TYR A 356 14.61 -6.76 12.09
N LEU A 357 14.09 -5.54 11.90
CA LEU A 357 12.64 -5.32 11.92
C LEU A 357 11.95 -6.14 10.83
N SER A 358 12.47 -6.15 9.60
CA SER A 358 11.91 -6.95 8.51
C SER A 358 11.94 -8.44 8.81
N GLU A 359 13.10 -8.99 9.19
CA GLU A 359 13.26 -10.42 9.46
C GLU A 359 12.41 -10.88 10.65
N GLY A 360 12.38 -10.09 11.73
CA GLY A 360 11.62 -10.43 12.95
C GLY A 360 10.10 -10.49 12.73
N LEU A 361 9.60 -9.78 11.72
CA LEU A 361 8.17 -9.72 11.39
C LEU A 361 7.76 -10.61 10.22
N GLY A 362 8.68 -11.43 9.70
CA GLY A 362 8.38 -12.44 8.69
C GLY A 362 8.89 -12.13 7.29
N GLY A 363 9.81 -11.19 7.19
CA GLY A 363 10.50 -10.82 5.96
C GLY A 363 9.61 -10.08 4.95
N SER A 364 10.12 -8.99 4.41
CA SER A 364 9.52 -8.34 3.25
C SER A 364 10.61 -8.04 2.24
N LEU A 365 10.39 -8.36 0.99
CA LEU A 365 11.32 -8.09 -0.10
C LEU A 365 11.08 -6.72 -0.74
N THR A 366 9.87 -6.20 -0.63
CA THR A 366 9.46 -4.91 -1.22
C THR A 366 10.38 -3.74 -0.83
N PRO A 367 10.84 -3.60 0.44
CA PRO A 367 11.71 -2.50 0.83
C PRO A 367 13.03 -2.43 0.08
N TYR A 368 13.54 -3.58 -0.36
CA TYR A 368 14.84 -3.70 -1.03
C TYR A 368 14.78 -3.42 -2.54
N LEU A 369 13.59 -3.53 -3.16
CA LEU A 369 13.42 -3.41 -4.62
C LEU A 369 13.83 -2.05 -5.18
N THR A 370 13.63 -0.98 -4.41
CA THR A 370 13.91 0.39 -4.83
C THR A 370 15.29 0.88 -4.41
N LEU A 371 16.08 0.03 -3.71
CA LEU A 371 17.44 0.38 -3.32
C LEU A 371 18.42 0.15 -4.48
N PRO A 372 19.43 1.03 -4.63
CA PRO A 372 20.49 0.81 -5.59
C PRO A 372 21.30 -0.45 -5.24
N ARG A 373 21.48 -1.34 -6.22
CA ARG A 373 22.10 -2.66 -6.01
C ARG A 373 23.50 -2.63 -5.43
N PRO A 374 24.42 -1.77 -5.89
CA PRO A 374 25.78 -1.73 -5.36
C PRO A 374 25.83 -1.37 -3.87
N GLU A 375 25.01 -0.41 -3.45
CA GLU A 375 24.92 -0.01 -2.05
C GLU A 375 24.26 -1.10 -1.19
N LEU A 376 23.18 -1.69 -1.69
CA LEU A 376 22.49 -2.78 -1.00
C LEU A 376 23.43 -3.98 -0.77
N GLN A 377 24.18 -4.38 -1.80
CA GLN A 377 25.12 -5.49 -1.69
C GLN A 377 26.18 -5.19 -0.63
N ARG A 378 26.81 -4.00 -0.67
CA ARG A 378 27.80 -3.59 0.33
C ARG A 378 27.24 -3.57 1.75
N LEU A 379 25.99 -3.07 1.93
CA LEU A 379 25.35 -3.04 3.25
C LEU A 379 25.04 -4.45 3.78
N LEU A 380 24.60 -5.37 2.93
CA LEU A 380 24.39 -6.79 3.29
C LEU A 380 25.70 -7.49 3.66
N GLU A 381 26.79 -7.27 2.90
CA GLU A 381 28.11 -7.81 3.19
C GLU A 381 28.66 -7.29 4.53
N ARG A 382 28.51 -5.99 4.80
CA ARG A 382 28.92 -5.37 6.07
C ARG A 382 28.10 -5.87 7.24
N LEU A 383 26.78 -6.05 7.07
CA LEU A 383 25.90 -6.64 8.07
C LEU A 383 26.35 -8.06 8.41
N ALA A 384 26.57 -8.91 7.40
CA ALA A 384 27.02 -10.29 7.59
C ALA A 384 28.39 -10.39 8.28
N ALA A 385 29.33 -9.49 7.96
CA ALA A 385 30.65 -9.43 8.58
C ALA A 385 30.59 -9.00 10.05
N ARG A 386 29.75 -8.03 10.40
CA ARG A 386 29.60 -7.52 11.78
C ARG A 386 28.71 -8.42 12.65
N HIS A 387 27.74 -9.10 12.04
CA HIS A 387 26.76 -9.95 12.70
C HIS A 387 26.71 -11.34 12.04
N PRO A 388 27.64 -12.25 12.36
CA PRO A 388 27.74 -13.56 11.70
C PRO A 388 26.46 -14.41 11.80
N THR A 389 25.67 -14.24 12.85
CA THR A 389 24.36 -14.91 13.00
C THR A 389 23.34 -14.49 11.96
N SER A 390 23.50 -13.32 11.36
CA SER A 390 22.63 -12.78 10.32
C SER A 390 23.09 -13.11 8.90
N ALA A 391 24.27 -13.72 8.73
CA ALA A 391 24.86 -14.00 7.41
C ALA A 391 23.95 -14.87 6.54
N GLY A 392 23.29 -15.89 7.13
CA GLY A 392 22.34 -16.74 6.42
C GLY A 392 21.11 -15.97 5.92
N ALA A 393 20.53 -15.10 6.74
CA ALA A 393 19.40 -14.27 6.37
C ALA A 393 19.78 -13.22 5.30
N ALA A 394 20.91 -12.55 5.49
CA ALA A 394 21.46 -11.61 4.50
C ALA A 394 21.72 -12.29 3.14
N GLY A 395 22.27 -13.50 3.16
CA GLY A 395 22.50 -14.33 1.97
C GLY A 395 21.18 -14.71 1.27
N ARG A 396 20.12 -15.04 2.01
CA ARG A 396 18.78 -15.29 1.42
C ARG A 396 18.22 -14.04 0.74
N VAL A 397 18.25 -12.88 1.39
CA VAL A 397 17.81 -11.62 0.80
C VAL A 397 18.60 -11.32 -0.47
N ALA A 398 19.93 -11.42 -0.45
CA ALA A 398 20.79 -11.24 -1.61
C ALA A 398 20.46 -12.21 -2.75
N GLY A 399 20.24 -13.49 -2.45
CA GLY A 399 19.89 -14.54 -3.42
C GLY A 399 18.51 -14.30 -4.08
N MET A 400 17.50 -13.95 -3.30
CA MET A 400 16.17 -13.62 -3.84
C MET A 400 16.21 -12.36 -4.72
N LEU A 401 16.95 -11.35 -4.29
CA LEU A 401 17.10 -10.12 -5.06
C LEU A 401 17.95 -10.30 -6.31
N ALA A 402 18.88 -11.27 -6.35
CA ALA A 402 19.64 -11.59 -7.56
C ALA A 402 18.74 -12.11 -8.70
N GLN A 403 17.64 -12.78 -8.36
CA GLN A 403 16.63 -13.25 -9.32
C GLN A 403 15.75 -12.10 -9.84
N VAL A 404 15.73 -10.98 -9.10
CA VAL A 404 15.02 -9.77 -9.48
C VAL A 404 15.97 -8.94 -10.34
N PRO A 405 15.81 -8.76 -11.70
CA PRO A 405 16.73 -7.98 -12.54
C PRO A 405 16.97 -6.58 -11.96
N SER A 406 18.22 -6.12 -12.02
CA SER A 406 18.61 -4.81 -11.48
C SER A 406 17.95 -3.66 -12.25
N ARG A 407 17.63 -2.58 -11.52
CA ARG A 407 17.21 -1.31 -12.07
C ARG A 407 18.35 -0.63 -12.85
N ASP A 408 19.58 -0.99 -12.51
CA ASP A 408 20.82 -0.42 -13.08
C ASP A 408 21.12 -0.92 -14.51
N HIS A 409 20.24 -1.72 -15.12
CA HIS A 409 20.35 -2.17 -16.52
C HIS A 409 19.79 -1.14 -17.52
N ARG A 410 19.65 0.13 -17.14
CA ARG A 410 19.59 1.16 -18.16
C ARG A 410 21.01 1.29 -18.72
N PRO A 411 21.24 0.99 -20.00
CA PRO A 411 22.56 1.21 -20.56
C PRO A 411 22.95 2.66 -20.27
N PRO A 412 24.20 2.92 -19.88
CA PRO A 412 24.65 4.29 -19.64
C PRO A 412 24.29 5.15 -20.85
N LEU A 413 23.94 6.42 -20.61
CA LEU A 413 23.66 7.34 -21.68
C LEU A 413 24.86 7.29 -22.64
N PRO A 414 24.69 7.00 -23.93
CA PRO A 414 25.78 6.95 -24.86
C PRO A 414 26.48 8.31 -24.89
N THR A 415 27.79 8.32 -24.95
CA THR A 415 28.57 9.57 -24.97
C THR A 415 28.16 10.42 -26.16
N LEU A 416 27.54 11.55 -25.86
CA LEU A 416 27.23 12.58 -26.82
C LEU A 416 28.49 13.46 -27.03
N SER A 417 28.72 13.88 -28.25
CA SER A 417 29.75 14.88 -28.53
C SER A 417 29.32 16.26 -27.99
N PRO A 418 30.23 17.20 -27.75
CA PRO A 418 29.88 18.55 -27.26
C PRO A 418 28.86 19.30 -28.13
N ARG A 419 28.80 18.98 -29.43
CA ARG A 419 27.81 19.53 -30.37
C ARG A 419 26.44 18.85 -30.19
N GLU A 420 26.43 17.54 -30.02
CA GLU A 420 25.21 16.79 -29.76
C GLU A 420 24.62 17.13 -28.38
N GLU A 421 25.45 17.36 -27.36
CA GLU A 421 24.99 17.80 -26.03
C GLU A 421 24.29 19.16 -26.09
N ARG A 422 24.87 20.13 -26.79
CA ARG A 422 24.23 21.45 -26.99
C ARG A 422 22.89 21.32 -27.70
N LEU A 423 22.84 20.49 -28.75
CA LEU A 423 21.62 20.24 -29.48
C LEU A 423 20.59 19.50 -28.58
N ALA A 424 21.02 18.49 -27.84
CA ALA A 424 20.18 17.75 -26.94
C ALA A 424 19.53 18.66 -25.86
N LEU A 425 20.30 19.61 -25.31
CA LEU A 425 19.77 20.64 -24.40
C LEU A 425 18.70 21.51 -25.07
N ALA A 426 18.86 21.85 -26.34
CA ALA A 426 17.92 22.66 -27.09
C ALA A 426 16.66 21.89 -27.52
N LEU A 427 16.64 20.55 -27.43
CA LEU A 427 15.47 19.73 -27.79
C LEU A 427 14.33 19.87 -26.78
N ARG A 428 14.61 20.25 -25.53
CA ARG A 428 13.60 20.44 -24.50
C ARG A 428 12.81 21.71 -24.77
N GLY A 429 11.52 21.58 -25.10
CA GLY A 429 10.62 22.73 -25.32
C GLY A 429 10.02 22.77 -26.72
N PRO A 430 9.13 23.77 -27.00
CA PRO A 430 8.31 23.79 -28.22
C PRO A 430 9.02 24.35 -29.46
N ARG A 431 10.35 24.60 -29.41
CA ARG A 431 11.10 25.23 -30.52
C ARG A 431 11.17 24.34 -31.77
N SER A 432 10.97 24.95 -32.94
CA SER A 432 11.14 24.29 -34.20
C SER A 432 12.63 24.01 -34.49
N LEU A 433 12.93 23.08 -35.43
CA LEU A 433 14.30 22.79 -35.83
C LEU A 433 15.01 24.00 -36.45
N SER A 434 14.27 24.90 -37.10
CA SER A 434 14.80 26.15 -37.66
C SER A 434 15.23 27.09 -36.54
N GLN A 435 14.38 27.27 -35.53
CA GLN A 435 14.70 28.09 -34.37
C GLN A 435 15.91 27.57 -33.56
N ILE A 436 16.02 26.24 -33.44
CA ILE A 436 17.17 25.61 -32.80
C ILE A 436 18.44 25.83 -33.64
N ALA A 437 18.35 25.77 -34.97
CA ALA A 437 19.45 26.02 -35.88
C ALA A 437 19.96 27.46 -35.75
N ASP A 438 19.05 28.44 -35.73
CA ASP A 438 19.36 29.86 -35.50
C ASP A 438 20.03 30.11 -34.16
N GLU A 439 19.52 29.50 -33.07
CA GLU A 439 20.07 29.62 -31.72
C GLU A 439 21.48 29.04 -31.57
N LEU A 440 21.74 27.94 -32.29
CA LEU A 440 23.03 27.25 -32.23
C LEU A 440 24.02 27.77 -33.29
N ASP A 441 23.64 28.75 -34.11
CA ASP A 441 24.41 29.32 -35.23
C ASP A 441 24.91 28.23 -36.20
N VAL A 442 23.97 27.36 -36.63
CA VAL A 442 24.25 26.27 -37.59
C VAL A 442 23.14 26.14 -38.63
N SER A 443 23.42 25.45 -39.72
CA SER A 443 22.40 25.22 -40.76
C SER A 443 21.32 24.23 -40.26
N PRO A 444 20.05 24.36 -40.71
CA PRO A 444 19.01 23.37 -40.43
C PRO A 444 19.38 21.93 -40.86
N ASN A 445 20.22 21.79 -41.91
CA ASN A 445 20.72 20.48 -42.35
C ASN A 445 21.73 19.90 -41.35
N THR A 446 22.54 20.75 -40.70
CA THR A 446 23.47 20.35 -39.65
C THR A 446 22.67 19.84 -38.43
N VAL A 447 21.59 20.54 -38.02
CA VAL A 447 20.71 20.11 -36.95
C VAL A 447 20.07 18.75 -37.26
N LYS A 448 19.56 18.56 -38.49
CA LYS A 448 18.97 17.27 -38.91
C LYS A 448 19.97 16.13 -38.86
N SER A 449 21.21 16.38 -39.28
CA SER A 449 22.30 15.39 -39.27
C SER A 449 22.66 14.99 -37.83
N GLN A 450 22.84 15.98 -36.94
CA GLN A 450 23.15 15.74 -35.56
C GLN A 450 21.97 15.04 -34.81
N LEU A 451 20.71 15.37 -35.12
CA LEU A 451 19.55 14.67 -34.59
C LEU A 451 19.52 13.20 -34.98
N ARG A 452 19.83 12.87 -36.23
CA ARG A 452 19.92 11.47 -36.64
C ARG A 452 20.99 10.72 -35.84
N SER A 453 22.12 11.35 -35.58
CA SER A 453 23.19 10.77 -34.75
C SER A 453 22.72 10.57 -33.30
N ILE A 454 22.08 11.58 -32.72
CA ILE A 454 21.50 11.47 -31.35
C ILE A 454 20.45 10.35 -31.29
N TYR A 455 19.53 10.31 -32.25
CA TYR A 455 18.48 9.30 -32.28
C TYR A 455 19.03 7.88 -32.44
N ALA A 456 20.06 7.73 -33.30
CA ALA A 456 20.74 6.44 -33.44
C ALA A 456 21.48 6.03 -32.18
N LYS A 457 22.16 6.94 -31.49
CA LYS A 457 22.84 6.69 -30.24
C LYS A 457 21.85 6.34 -29.09
N LEU A 458 20.73 7.05 -29.04
CA LEU A 458 19.67 6.83 -28.02
C LEU A 458 18.72 5.67 -28.38
N GLN A 459 18.86 5.08 -29.59
CA GLN A 459 18.01 4.03 -30.15
C GLN A 459 16.51 4.43 -30.18
N VAL A 460 16.23 5.67 -30.57
CA VAL A 460 14.87 6.24 -30.65
C VAL A 460 14.55 6.73 -32.05
N SER A 461 13.25 6.89 -32.36
CA SER A 461 12.80 7.29 -33.71
C SER A 461 12.31 8.75 -33.80
N GLY A 462 12.37 9.54 -32.71
CA GLY A 462 11.83 10.91 -32.73
C GLY A 462 12.24 11.78 -31.56
N ARG A 463 11.90 13.08 -31.65
CA ARG A 463 12.26 14.10 -30.67
C ARG A 463 11.70 13.80 -29.28
N ASP A 464 10.42 13.51 -29.18
CA ASP A 464 9.76 13.28 -27.87
C ASP A 464 10.35 12.06 -27.18
N ALA A 465 10.64 11.00 -27.92
CA ALA A 465 11.31 9.80 -27.41
C ALA A 465 12.76 10.10 -26.98
N ALA A 466 13.51 10.93 -27.75
CA ALA A 466 14.86 11.36 -27.37
C ALA A 466 14.84 12.20 -26.10
N VAL A 467 13.94 13.17 -25.99
CA VAL A 467 13.76 14.01 -24.79
C VAL A 467 13.41 13.14 -23.59
N ALA A 468 12.49 12.18 -23.73
CA ALA A 468 12.11 11.27 -22.65
C ALA A 468 13.30 10.41 -22.17
N VAL A 469 14.14 9.90 -23.07
CA VAL A 469 15.36 9.15 -22.71
C VAL A 469 16.36 10.03 -21.99
N LEU A 470 16.62 11.24 -22.51
CA LEU A 470 17.54 12.20 -21.90
C LEU A 470 17.08 12.68 -20.52
N GLU A 471 15.77 12.99 -20.38
CA GLU A 471 15.16 13.34 -19.08
C GLU A 471 15.29 12.21 -18.07
N ALA A 472 15.02 11.00 -18.53
CA ALA A 472 15.11 9.82 -17.69
C ALA A 472 16.53 9.54 -17.17
N HIS A 473 17.57 10.00 -17.88
CA HIS A 473 18.98 9.94 -17.46
C HIS A 473 19.45 11.20 -16.71
N GLY A 474 18.56 12.15 -16.41
CA GLY A 474 18.93 13.38 -15.72
C GLY A 474 19.74 14.38 -16.55
N PHE A 475 19.74 14.25 -17.88
CA PHE A 475 20.56 15.08 -18.78
C PHE A 475 20.22 16.58 -18.72
N TYR A 476 19.00 16.95 -18.38
CA TYR A 476 18.50 18.34 -18.32
C TYR A 476 18.56 18.95 -16.91
N VAL A 477 19.43 18.46 -16.04
CA VAL A 477 19.57 18.96 -14.66
C VAL A 477 20.51 20.15 -14.61
#